data_41334535238075c57201db935ae7aea9
#
_entry.id   41334535238075c57201db935ae7aea9
#
_cell.length_a   1.000
_cell.length_b   1.000
_cell.length_c   1.000
_cell.angle_alpha   90.00
_cell.angle_beta   90.00
_cell.angle_gamma   90.00
#
_symmetry.space_group_name_H-M   'P 1'
#
loop_
_entity.id
_entity.type
_entity.pdbx_description
1 polymer ?
#
loop_
_entity_poly.entity_id
_entity_poly.type
_entity_poly.pdbx_seq_one_letter_code
_entity_poly.pdbx_strand_id
1 'polypeptide(L)'
;MFKSTDPQIKNEILKKTQSEFILAGHCGIPFYEELSEGIWFNTGVIGMPANDGQTSTWYLELTENQNFKPVYHKLSYDFELASNKMIQENLPSEYAKTLTTGVWDNCDVLPEREAKAQGQSLNI
;
A
#
# COMPACT_ATOMS: atom_id res chain seq x y z
N MET A 1 0.46 9.62 -2.68
CA MET A 1 1.86 9.50 -3.14
C MET A 1 2.17 8.05 -3.41
N PHE A 2 2.90 7.77 -4.48
CA PHE A 2 3.35 6.44 -4.87
C PHE A 2 4.88 6.37 -4.83
N LYS A 3 5.43 5.16 -4.93
CA LYS A 3 6.90 4.99 -4.96
C LYS A 3 7.52 5.71 -6.17
N SER A 4 6.81 5.73 -7.30
CA SER A 4 7.23 6.42 -8.53
C SER A 4 7.04 7.94 -8.51
N THR A 5 6.37 8.50 -7.49
CA THR A 5 6.24 9.96 -7.35
C THR A 5 7.63 10.58 -7.20
N ASP A 6 7.89 11.70 -7.91
CA ASP A 6 9.16 12.39 -7.89
C ASP A 6 9.68 12.59 -6.45
N PRO A 7 10.90 12.13 -6.14
CA PRO A 7 11.51 12.28 -4.82
C PRO A 7 11.61 13.74 -4.36
N GLN A 8 11.71 14.71 -5.28
CA GLN A 8 11.74 16.13 -4.93
C GLN A 8 10.46 16.58 -4.25
N ILE A 9 9.30 16.12 -4.73
CA ILE A 9 8.00 16.46 -4.11
C ILE A 9 7.93 15.93 -2.68
N LYS A 10 8.38 14.71 -2.44
CA LYS A 10 8.41 14.12 -1.10
C LYS A 10 9.39 14.85 -0.17
N ASN A 11 10.57 15.22 -0.68
CA ASN A 11 11.56 16.01 0.07
C ASN A 11 11.02 17.40 0.45
N GLU A 12 10.34 18.09 -0.46
CA GLU A 12 9.71 19.38 -0.18
C GLU A 12 8.66 19.29 0.95
N ILE A 13 7.89 18.21 0.99
CA ILE A 13 6.91 17.98 2.04
C ILE A 13 7.60 17.72 3.39
N LEU A 14 8.61 16.83 3.42
CA LEU A 14 9.42 16.57 4.62
C LEU A 14 10.00 17.86 5.18
N LYS A 15 10.62 18.67 4.32
CA LYS A 15 11.19 19.97 4.69
C LYS A 15 10.14 20.94 5.20
N LYS A 16 9.00 21.04 4.51
CA LYS A 16 7.90 21.94 4.90
C LYS A 16 7.28 21.56 6.24
N THR A 17 7.16 20.27 6.52
CA THR A 17 6.62 19.77 7.80
C THR A 17 7.66 19.70 8.91
N GLN A 18 8.93 19.90 8.59
CA GLN A 18 10.05 19.76 9.53
C GLN A 18 10.07 18.39 10.22
N SER A 19 9.74 17.34 9.46
CA SER A 19 9.59 15.97 9.97
C SER A 19 10.74 15.09 9.50
N GLU A 20 11.29 14.27 10.39
CA GLU A 20 12.32 13.28 10.06
C GLU A 20 11.74 12.13 9.24
N PHE A 21 10.44 11.85 9.39
CA PHE A 21 9.71 10.89 8.58
C PHE A 21 8.24 11.25 8.41
N ILE A 22 7.63 10.74 7.35
CA ILE A 22 6.20 10.84 7.08
C ILE A 22 5.60 9.45 6.98
N LEU A 23 4.53 9.21 7.74
CA LEU A 23 3.67 8.05 7.59
C LEU A 23 2.48 8.43 6.71
N ALA A 24 2.39 7.80 5.55
CA ALA A 24 1.31 8.03 4.59
C ALA A 24 0.49 6.75 4.38
N GLY A 25 -0.73 6.93 3.92
CA GLY A 25 -1.65 5.88 3.55
C GLY A 25 -2.37 6.19 2.24
N HIS A 26 -3.56 5.64 2.07
CA HIS A 26 -4.51 5.89 0.98
C HIS A 26 -4.13 5.31 -0.39
N CYS A 27 -2.87 5.28 -0.80
CA CYS A 27 -2.51 4.75 -2.12
C CYS A 27 -2.60 3.21 -2.24
N GLY A 28 -2.83 2.50 -1.14
CA GLY A 28 -3.05 1.05 -1.11
C GLY A 28 -1.81 0.17 -1.29
N ILE A 29 -0.73 0.70 -1.87
CA ILE A 29 0.50 -0.03 -2.17
C ILE A 29 1.56 0.33 -1.13
N PRO A 30 2.02 -0.61 -0.28
CA PRO A 30 3.02 -0.33 0.72
C PRO A 30 4.41 -0.12 0.09
N PHE A 31 5.16 0.83 0.62
CA PHE A 31 6.57 1.05 0.28
C PHE A 31 7.23 1.96 1.32
N TYR A 32 8.56 1.94 1.37
CA TYR A 32 9.32 3.02 2.01
C TYR A 32 10.39 3.55 1.07
N GLU A 33 10.84 4.74 1.34
CA GLU A 33 11.89 5.41 0.58
C GLU A 33 12.70 6.32 1.50
N GLU A 34 14.01 6.11 1.52
CA GLU A 34 14.96 7.00 2.17
C GLU A 34 15.28 8.15 1.20
N LEU A 35 15.14 9.36 1.70
CA LEU A 35 15.26 10.60 0.94
C LEU A 35 16.31 11.50 1.60
N SER A 36 16.74 12.57 0.92
CA SER A 36 17.73 13.51 1.49
C SER A 36 17.24 14.26 2.72
N GLU A 37 15.94 14.50 2.83
CA GLU A 37 15.30 15.26 3.93
C GLU A 37 14.69 14.35 5.01
N GLY A 38 14.68 13.03 4.83
CA GLY A 38 14.09 12.08 5.78
C GLY A 38 13.55 10.82 5.12
N ILE A 39 12.57 10.16 5.77
CA ILE A 39 12.04 8.90 5.29
C ILE A 39 10.54 9.02 4.99
N TRP A 40 10.13 8.48 3.85
CA TRP A 40 8.72 8.35 3.50
C TRP A 40 8.26 6.90 3.63
N PHE A 41 7.24 6.66 4.46
CA PHE A 41 6.57 5.37 4.59
C PHE A 41 5.17 5.44 4.03
N ASN A 42 4.78 4.50 3.18
CA ASN A 42 3.38 4.19 2.90
C ASN A 42 3.06 2.84 3.50
N THR A 43 2.05 2.81 4.36
CA THR A 43 1.71 1.61 5.15
C THR A 43 0.91 0.57 4.36
N GLY A 44 0.43 0.92 3.17
CA GLY A 44 -0.60 0.17 2.48
C GLY A 44 -1.97 0.37 3.12
N VAL A 45 -2.90 -0.53 2.89
CA VAL A 45 -4.22 -0.58 3.51
C VAL A 45 -4.55 -1.98 3.99
N ILE A 46 -5.12 -2.08 5.19
CA ILE A 46 -5.42 -3.39 5.80
C ILE A 46 -6.68 -4.04 5.20
N GLY A 47 -7.55 -3.26 4.59
CA GLY A 47 -8.84 -3.75 4.07
C GLY A 47 -8.81 -4.21 2.61
N MET A 48 -7.68 -4.12 1.92
CA MET A 48 -7.58 -4.43 0.49
C MET A 48 -6.20 -4.99 0.15
N PRO A 49 -6.09 -6.00 -0.73
CA PRO A 49 -4.81 -6.45 -1.28
C PRO A 49 -4.05 -5.32 -1.99
N ALA A 50 -2.74 -5.42 -2.01
CA ALA A 50 -1.85 -4.37 -2.52
C ALA A 50 -1.65 -4.39 -4.05
N ASN A 51 -2.58 -4.96 -4.81
CA ASN A 51 -2.49 -5.12 -6.27
C ASN A 51 -1.29 -5.99 -6.72
N ASP A 52 -0.78 -6.83 -5.84
CA ASP A 52 0.44 -7.64 -6.01
C ASP A 52 0.18 -9.10 -6.39
N GLY A 53 -1.09 -9.45 -6.71
CA GLY A 53 -1.51 -10.80 -7.02
C GLY A 53 -1.61 -11.73 -5.79
N GLN A 54 -1.53 -11.17 -4.58
CA GLN A 54 -1.68 -11.89 -3.33
C GLN A 54 -2.97 -11.50 -2.64
N THR A 55 -3.65 -12.44 -2.00
CA THR A 55 -4.89 -12.18 -1.26
C THR A 55 -4.64 -11.60 0.14
N SER A 56 -3.41 -11.66 0.63
CA SER A 56 -3.01 -11.04 1.88
C SER A 56 -3.00 -9.51 1.78
N THR A 57 -3.23 -8.86 2.90
CA THR A 57 -3.05 -7.41 3.05
C THR A 57 -1.74 -7.10 3.77
N TRP A 58 -1.41 -5.83 3.92
CA TRP A 58 -0.15 -5.42 4.50
C TRP A 58 -0.35 -4.45 5.66
N TYR A 59 0.54 -4.53 6.66
CA TYR A 59 0.69 -3.50 7.68
C TYR A 59 2.17 -3.23 7.96
N LEU A 60 2.45 -2.03 8.44
CA LEU A 60 3.78 -1.58 8.80
C LEU A 60 3.93 -1.59 10.33
N GLU A 61 5.01 -2.22 10.80
CA GLU A 61 5.50 -2.10 12.17
C GLU A 61 6.72 -1.18 12.21
N LEU A 62 6.68 -0.18 13.09
CA LEU A 62 7.80 0.71 13.37
C LEU A 62 8.17 0.58 14.84
N THR A 63 9.45 0.32 15.11
CA THR A 63 9.96 0.18 16.47
C THR A 63 10.94 1.31 16.77
N GLU A 64 10.65 2.10 17.78
CA GLU A 64 11.47 3.24 18.21
C GLU A 64 12.92 2.84 18.52
N ASN A 65 13.11 1.70 19.19
CA ASN A 65 14.42 1.19 19.58
C ASN A 65 15.32 0.75 18.41
N GLN A 66 14.82 0.76 17.17
CA GLN A 66 15.55 0.35 15.98
C GLN A 66 15.73 1.49 14.96
N ASN A 67 15.79 2.75 15.42
CA ASN A 67 15.85 3.93 14.56
C ASN A 67 14.74 3.95 13.51
N PHE A 68 13.51 3.59 13.91
CA PHE A 68 12.34 3.50 13.02
C PHE A 68 12.54 2.59 11.80
N LYS A 69 13.30 1.50 11.97
CA LYS A 69 13.46 0.52 10.89
C LYS A 69 12.10 -0.09 10.56
N PRO A 70 11.62 0.03 9.30
CA PRO A 70 10.33 -0.50 8.91
C PRO A 70 10.38 -2.02 8.81
N VAL A 71 9.34 -2.67 9.31
CA VAL A 71 9.07 -4.08 9.04
C VAL A 71 7.65 -4.17 8.46
N TYR A 72 7.57 -4.56 7.20
CA TYR A 72 6.30 -4.80 6.53
C TYR A 72 5.88 -6.25 6.71
N HIS A 73 4.68 -6.45 7.19
CA HIS A 73 4.10 -7.75 7.44
C HIS A 73 2.92 -8.01 6.53
N LYS A 74 2.80 -9.27 6.09
CA LYS A 74 1.60 -9.76 5.42
C LYS A 74 0.59 -10.23 6.48
N LEU A 75 -0.65 -9.80 6.32
CA LEU A 75 -1.78 -10.26 7.12
C LEU A 75 -2.62 -11.21 6.27
N SER A 76 -2.71 -12.46 6.72
CA SER A 76 -3.62 -13.45 6.14
C SER A 76 -4.96 -13.40 6.87
N TYR A 77 -6.05 -13.50 6.14
CA TYR A 77 -7.42 -13.47 6.65
C TYR A 77 -8.32 -14.34 5.76
N ASP A 78 -9.54 -14.58 6.17
CA ASP A 78 -10.53 -15.29 5.38
C ASP A 78 -11.11 -14.36 4.30
N PHE A 79 -10.36 -14.22 3.20
CA PHE A 79 -10.72 -13.38 2.08
C PHE A 79 -11.93 -13.89 1.31
N GLU A 80 -12.16 -15.22 1.29
CA GLU A 80 -13.33 -15.80 0.65
C GLU A 80 -14.62 -15.44 1.42
N LEU A 81 -14.58 -15.56 2.75
CA LEU A 81 -15.70 -15.13 3.59
C LEU A 81 -15.96 -13.63 3.43
N ALA A 82 -14.91 -12.81 3.40
CA ALA A 82 -15.05 -11.36 3.22
C ALA A 82 -15.67 -11.01 1.86
N SER A 83 -15.18 -11.61 0.77
CA SER A 83 -15.71 -11.45 -0.58
C SER A 83 -17.18 -11.87 -0.68
N ASN A 84 -17.53 -13.05 -0.11
CA ASN A 84 -18.91 -13.54 -0.11
C ASN A 84 -19.85 -12.62 0.66
N LYS A 85 -19.42 -12.07 1.79
CA LYS A 85 -20.20 -11.07 2.54
C LYS A 85 -20.44 -9.81 1.71
N MET A 86 -19.44 -9.31 1.00
CA MET A 86 -19.61 -8.16 0.12
C MET A 86 -20.67 -8.42 -0.95
N ILE A 87 -20.67 -9.60 -1.58
CA ILE A 87 -21.66 -9.99 -2.57
C ILE A 87 -23.07 -10.07 -1.96
N GLN A 88 -23.20 -10.68 -0.78
CA GLN A 88 -24.47 -10.79 -0.06
C GLN A 88 -25.09 -9.42 0.30
N GLU A 89 -24.23 -8.46 0.64
CA GLU A 89 -24.62 -7.09 0.98
C GLU A 89 -24.78 -6.19 -0.26
N ASN A 90 -24.75 -6.76 -1.47
CA ASN A 90 -24.85 -6.03 -2.75
C ASN A 90 -23.80 -4.91 -2.92
N LEU A 91 -22.59 -5.11 -2.37
CA LEU A 91 -21.44 -4.25 -2.63
C LEU A 91 -20.85 -4.53 -4.02
N PRO A 92 -20.05 -3.62 -4.59
CA PRO A 92 -19.50 -3.80 -5.93
C PRO A 92 -18.76 -5.13 -6.10
N SER A 93 -19.20 -5.94 -7.07
CA SER A 93 -18.67 -7.28 -7.33
C SER A 93 -17.20 -7.27 -7.73
N GLU A 94 -16.78 -6.23 -8.43
CA GLU A 94 -15.39 -6.00 -8.86
C GLU A 94 -14.48 -5.86 -7.65
N TYR A 95 -14.94 -5.12 -6.63
CA TYR A 95 -14.17 -4.98 -5.38
C TYR A 95 -14.14 -6.30 -4.60
N ALA A 96 -15.25 -7.02 -4.51
CA ALA A 96 -15.28 -8.35 -3.90
C ALA A 96 -14.30 -9.33 -4.59
N LYS A 97 -14.21 -9.25 -5.93
CA LYS A 97 -13.27 -10.03 -6.72
C LYS A 97 -11.80 -9.67 -6.43
N THR A 98 -11.50 -8.40 -6.17
CA THR A 98 -10.15 -7.96 -5.78
C THR A 98 -9.64 -8.72 -4.55
N LEU A 99 -10.50 -9.02 -3.58
CA LEU A 99 -10.12 -9.76 -2.38
C LEU A 99 -9.65 -11.18 -2.68
N THR A 100 -10.22 -11.82 -3.70
CA THR A 100 -9.90 -13.22 -4.09
C THR A 100 -8.77 -13.33 -5.11
N THR A 101 -8.51 -12.28 -5.88
CA THR A 101 -7.47 -12.27 -6.91
C THR A 101 -6.19 -11.58 -6.49
N GLY A 102 -6.25 -10.70 -5.49
CA GLY A 102 -5.14 -9.82 -5.14
C GLY A 102 -4.85 -8.73 -6.19
N VAL A 103 -5.74 -8.56 -7.18
CA VAL A 103 -5.57 -7.64 -8.30
C VAL A 103 -6.75 -6.67 -8.34
N TRP A 104 -6.48 -5.39 -8.46
CA TRP A 104 -7.52 -4.36 -8.52
C TRP A 104 -8.27 -4.41 -9.84
N ASP A 105 -9.55 -4.05 -9.81
CA ASP A 105 -10.45 -4.06 -10.95
C ASP A 105 -10.06 -3.02 -12.02
N ASN A 106 -9.49 -1.89 -11.59
CA ASN A 106 -8.91 -0.92 -12.50
C ASN A 106 -7.67 -0.25 -11.87
N CYS A 107 -6.86 0.34 -12.74
CA CYS A 107 -5.63 1.04 -12.38
C CYS A 107 -5.65 2.53 -12.77
N ASP A 108 -6.84 3.11 -13.03
CA ASP A 108 -6.97 4.48 -13.56
C ASP A 108 -6.35 5.55 -12.67
N VAL A 109 -6.31 5.30 -11.36
CA VAL A 109 -5.72 6.23 -10.38
C VAL A 109 -4.23 5.99 -10.14
N LEU A 110 -3.66 4.92 -10.72
CA LEU A 110 -2.26 4.56 -10.54
C LEU A 110 -1.37 5.28 -11.57
N PRO A 111 -0.18 5.74 -11.17
CA PRO A 111 0.84 6.10 -12.13
C PRO A 111 1.21 4.89 -13.02
N GLU A 112 1.71 5.17 -14.21
CA GLU A 112 2.01 4.16 -15.22
C GLU A 112 2.91 3.02 -14.71
N ARG A 113 3.89 3.34 -13.86
CA ARG A 113 4.81 2.35 -13.29
C ARG A 113 4.10 1.36 -12.37
N GLU A 114 3.26 1.86 -11.47
CA GLU A 114 2.47 1.04 -10.56
C GLU A 114 1.39 0.25 -11.30
N ALA A 115 0.77 0.83 -12.33
CA ALA A 115 -0.19 0.15 -13.17
C ALA A 115 0.45 -1.03 -13.93
N LYS A 116 1.65 -0.85 -14.48
CA LYS A 116 2.41 -1.94 -15.15
C LYS A 116 2.89 -3.04 -14.18
N ALA A 117 2.99 -2.74 -12.90
CA ALA A 117 3.38 -3.70 -11.87
C ALA A 117 2.20 -4.49 -11.29
N GLN A 118 0.98 -4.30 -11.81
CA GLN A 118 -0.21 -5.03 -11.37
C GLN A 118 0.04 -6.55 -11.39
N GLY A 119 -0.31 -7.24 -10.32
CA GLY A 119 -0.13 -8.69 -10.16
C GLY A 119 1.31 -9.15 -9.91
N GLN A 120 2.27 -8.22 -9.80
CA GLN A 120 3.67 -8.55 -9.49
C GLN A 120 3.90 -8.46 -7.98
N SER A 121 4.51 -9.50 -7.41
CA SER A 121 4.82 -9.55 -5.98
C SER A 121 5.68 -8.36 -5.55
N LEU A 122 5.29 -7.74 -4.43
CA LEU A 122 6.03 -6.64 -3.84
C LEU A 122 7.30 -7.15 -3.15
N ASN A 123 8.41 -6.46 -3.41
CA ASN A 123 9.69 -6.61 -2.70
C ASN A 123 9.90 -5.34 -1.85
N ILE A 124 9.61 -5.47 -0.56
CA ILE A 124 9.70 -4.39 0.43
C ILE A 124 10.67 -4.79 1.53
#